data_a07cce356fcc0c6b6dbfac38ed30792c
#
_entry.id   a07cce356fcc0c6b6dbfac38ed30792c
#
_cell.length_a   1.000
_cell.length_b   1.000
_cell.length_c   1.000
_cell.angle_alpha   90.00
_cell.angle_beta   90.00
_cell.angle_gamma   90.00
#
_symmetry.space_group_name_H-M   'P 1'
#
loop_
_entity.id
_entity.type
_entity.pdbx_description
1 polymer ?
#
loop_
_entity_poly.entity_id
_entity_poly.type
_entity_poly.pdbx_seq_one_letter_code
_entity_poly.pdbx_strand_id
1 'polypeptide(L)'
;MLDWNRINELRGEVGDDEFQTILELFLDEVEGVMMRLSRQDALRLETDLHFLKGCAWNLGFADFGHLCDEGERHASAGKPRDVCVERLLRAYSESKQALMHRLEAELHPPRSARRA
;
A
#
# COMPACT_ATOMS: atom_id res chain seq x y z
N MET A 1 9.13 3.48 -1.90
CA MET A 1 9.40 3.87 -0.51
C MET A 1 8.14 4.36 0.16
N LEU A 2 8.13 4.49 1.45
CA LEU A 2 6.96 4.99 2.19
C LEU A 2 6.98 6.53 2.26
N ASP A 3 5.79 7.13 2.17
CA ASP A 3 5.60 8.55 2.40
C ASP A 3 5.21 8.77 3.86
N TRP A 4 6.20 9.02 4.72
CA TRP A 4 5.98 9.18 6.15
C TRP A 4 5.20 10.46 6.50
N ASN A 5 5.26 11.48 5.66
CA ASN A 5 4.44 12.67 5.85
C ASN A 5 2.96 12.32 5.76
N ARG A 6 2.59 11.52 4.75
CA ARG A 6 1.20 11.08 4.59
C ARG A 6 0.78 10.14 5.74
N ILE A 7 1.64 9.20 6.12
CA ILE A 7 1.37 8.27 7.21
C ILE A 7 1.13 9.04 8.52
N ASN A 8 2.01 9.99 8.83
CA ASN A 8 1.88 10.79 10.04
C ASN A 8 0.65 11.72 10.01
N GLU A 9 0.32 12.25 8.84
CA GLU A 9 -0.89 13.04 8.65
C GLU A 9 -2.14 12.22 8.95
N LEU A 10 -2.21 11.01 8.43
CA LEU A 10 -3.34 10.11 8.69
C LEU A 10 -3.44 9.74 10.18
N ARG A 11 -2.30 9.44 10.81
CA ARG A 11 -2.28 9.16 12.25
C ARG A 11 -2.78 10.34 13.06
N GLY A 12 -2.40 11.55 12.67
CA GLY A 12 -2.84 12.77 13.33
C GLY A 12 -4.33 13.03 13.20
N GLU A 13 -4.90 12.67 12.04
CA GLU A 13 -6.33 12.88 11.78
C GLU A 13 -7.20 11.95 12.61
N VAL A 14 -6.78 10.69 12.78
CA VAL A 14 -7.63 9.65 13.39
C VAL A 14 -7.22 9.26 14.80
N GLY A 15 -6.00 9.63 15.22
CA GLY A 15 -5.44 9.19 16.50
C GLY A 15 -4.79 7.82 16.42
N ASP A 16 -3.89 7.53 17.34
CA ASP A 16 -3.09 6.30 17.30
C ASP A 16 -3.94 5.03 17.45
N ASP A 17 -4.97 5.07 18.31
CA ASP A 17 -5.84 3.91 18.52
C ASP A 17 -6.63 3.57 17.27
N GLU A 18 -7.22 4.59 16.63
CA GLU A 18 -8.00 4.41 15.41
C GLU A 18 -7.11 4.08 14.22
N PHE A 19 -5.88 4.58 14.22
CA PHE A 19 -4.95 4.35 13.12
C PHE A 19 -4.70 2.86 12.90
N GLN A 20 -4.49 2.11 13.96
CA GLN A 20 -4.25 0.66 13.86
C GLN A 20 -5.43 -0.04 13.19
N THR A 21 -6.65 0.29 13.62
CA THR A 21 -7.88 -0.30 13.06
C THR A 21 -8.04 0.06 11.58
N ILE A 22 -7.85 1.33 11.24
CA ILE A 22 -7.97 1.80 9.85
C ILE A 22 -6.91 1.14 8.97
N LEU A 23 -5.68 1.03 9.47
CA LEU A 23 -4.61 0.38 8.76
C LEU A 23 -4.95 -1.07 8.43
N GLU A 24 -5.45 -1.82 9.40
CA GLU A 24 -5.84 -3.21 9.18
C GLU A 24 -6.94 -3.35 8.14
N LEU A 25 -7.94 -2.47 8.17
CA LEU A 25 -9.00 -2.47 7.17
C LEU A 25 -8.49 -2.19 5.77
N PHE A 26 -7.61 -1.19 5.62
CA PHE A 26 -7.00 -0.88 4.32
C PHE A 26 -6.17 -2.05 3.80
N LEU A 27 -5.36 -2.65 4.65
CA LEU A 27 -4.51 -3.77 4.25
C LEU A 27 -5.35 -4.97 3.81
N ASP A 28 -6.43 -5.27 4.53
CA ASP A 28 -7.33 -6.36 4.16
C ASP A 28 -7.98 -6.13 2.80
N GLU A 29 -8.44 -4.91 2.54
CA GLU A 29 -9.06 -4.58 1.26
C GLU A 29 -8.05 -4.64 0.12
N VAL A 30 -6.86 -4.09 0.33
CA VAL A 30 -5.80 -4.13 -0.69
C VAL A 30 -5.42 -5.57 -1.00
N GLU A 31 -5.23 -6.40 0.02
CA GLU A 31 -4.85 -7.80 -0.18
C GLU A 31 -5.94 -8.57 -0.90
N GLY A 32 -7.21 -8.31 -0.59
CA GLY A 32 -8.32 -8.92 -1.30
C GLY A 32 -8.34 -8.59 -2.79
N VAL A 33 -8.10 -7.33 -3.14
CA VAL A 33 -8.02 -6.92 -4.54
C VAL A 33 -6.78 -7.49 -5.22
N MET A 34 -5.63 -7.50 -4.54
CA MET A 34 -4.39 -8.05 -5.08
C MET A 34 -4.55 -9.53 -5.45
N MET A 35 -5.30 -10.28 -4.66
CA MET A 35 -5.52 -11.71 -4.89
C MET A 35 -6.36 -11.99 -6.13
N ARG A 36 -7.18 -11.02 -6.58
CA ARG A 36 -8.04 -11.20 -7.74
C ARG A 36 -7.55 -10.48 -9.00
N LEU A 37 -6.38 -9.86 -8.97
CA LEU A 37 -5.84 -9.19 -10.15
C LEU A 37 -5.68 -10.18 -11.30
N SER A 38 -6.17 -9.78 -12.48
CA SER A 38 -6.10 -10.63 -13.68
C SER A 38 -5.80 -9.78 -14.90
N ARG A 39 -4.83 -10.23 -15.70
CA ARG A 39 -4.48 -9.59 -16.96
C ARG A 39 -5.40 -10.01 -18.10
N GLN A 40 -6.33 -10.93 -17.84
CA GLN A 40 -7.25 -11.44 -18.87
C GLN A 40 -8.40 -10.47 -19.17
N ASP A 41 -8.74 -9.60 -18.22
CA ASP A 41 -9.79 -8.61 -18.37
C ASP A 41 -9.20 -7.22 -18.14
N ALA A 42 -8.87 -6.52 -19.22
CA ALA A 42 -8.22 -5.23 -19.17
C ALA A 42 -9.03 -4.18 -18.42
N LEU A 43 -10.35 -4.16 -18.61
CA LEU A 43 -11.21 -3.18 -17.96
C LEU A 43 -11.28 -3.40 -16.46
N ARG A 44 -11.40 -4.64 -16.04
CA ARG A 44 -11.41 -4.99 -14.62
C ARG A 44 -10.07 -4.71 -13.98
N LEU A 45 -8.97 -5.03 -14.68
CA LEU A 45 -7.62 -4.76 -14.20
C LEU A 45 -7.40 -3.26 -14.00
N GLU A 46 -7.84 -2.45 -14.97
CA GLU A 46 -7.77 -0.99 -14.85
C GLU A 46 -8.51 -0.50 -13.61
N THR A 47 -9.74 -0.97 -13.40
CA THR A 47 -10.56 -0.60 -12.26
C THR A 47 -9.90 -0.99 -10.93
N ASP A 48 -9.39 -2.21 -10.86
CA ASP A 48 -8.73 -2.71 -9.64
C ASP A 48 -7.45 -1.94 -9.34
N LEU A 49 -6.66 -1.63 -10.36
CA LEU A 49 -5.42 -0.86 -10.18
C LEU A 49 -5.71 0.58 -9.79
N HIS A 50 -6.78 1.17 -10.30
CA HIS A 50 -7.21 2.50 -9.90
C HIS A 50 -7.57 2.53 -8.41
N PHE A 51 -8.30 1.53 -7.96
CA PHE A 51 -8.65 1.38 -6.54
C PHE A 51 -7.39 1.23 -5.67
N LEU A 52 -6.49 0.33 -6.08
CA LEU A 52 -5.24 0.10 -5.36
C LEU A 52 -4.37 1.35 -5.29
N LYS A 53 -4.33 2.12 -6.37
CA LYS A 53 -3.61 3.39 -6.41
C LYS A 53 -4.14 4.35 -5.35
N GLY A 54 -5.45 4.50 -5.25
CA GLY A 54 -6.08 5.35 -4.24
C GLY A 54 -5.74 4.91 -2.83
N CYS A 55 -5.83 3.61 -2.55
CA CYS A 55 -5.47 3.04 -1.25
C CYS A 55 -3.99 3.28 -0.93
N ALA A 56 -3.11 3.10 -1.92
CA ALA A 56 -1.68 3.29 -1.74
C ALA A 56 -1.35 4.74 -1.36
N TRP A 57 -1.93 5.70 -2.05
CA TRP A 57 -1.72 7.11 -1.73
C TRP A 57 -2.24 7.46 -0.33
N ASN A 58 -3.38 6.92 0.05
CA ASN A 58 -3.95 7.16 1.38
C ASN A 58 -3.09 6.57 2.50
N LEU A 59 -2.47 5.41 2.25
CA LEU A 59 -1.60 4.75 3.22
C LEU A 59 -0.17 5.27 3.21
N GLY A 60 0.21 6.08 2.23
CA GLY A 60 1.59 6.52 2.06
C GLY A 60 2.50 5.45 1.45
N PHE A 61 1.94 4.47 0.74
CA PHE A 61 2.72 3.46 0.03
C PHE A 61 3.11 3.99 -1.34
N ALA A 62 4.08 4.90 -1.37
CA ALA A 62 4.42 5.68 -2.56
C ALA A 62 4.88 4.82 -3.74
N ASP A 63 5.82 3.91 -3.53
CA ASP A 63 6.33 3.07 -4.61
C ASP A 63 5.25 2.15 -5.18
N PHE A 64 4.47 1.54 -4.29
CA PHE A 64 3.35 0.70 -4.71
C PHE A 64 2.32 1.53 -5.48
N GLY A 65 2.02 2.73 -5.02
CA GLY A 65 1.10 3.64 -5.70
C GLY A 65 1.56 4.00 -7.10
N HIS A 66 2.86 4.28 -7.28
CA HIS A 66 3.43 4.56 -8.60
C HIS A 66 3.30 3.37 -9.54
N LEU A 67 3.55 2.16 -9.04
CA LEU A 67 3.40 0.94 -9.84
C LEU A 67 1.95 0.68 -10.21
N CYS A 68 1.01 0.95 -9.31
CA CYS A 68 -0.42 0.83 -9.61
C CYS A 68 -0.83 1.83 -10.69
N ASP A 69 -0.35 3.07 -10.61
CA ASP A 69 -0.62 4.10 -11.61
C ASP A 69 -0.08 3.71 -12.98
N GLU A 70 1.15 3.22 -13.03
CA GLU A 70 1.77 2.74 -14.25
C GLU A 70 0.98 1.57 -14.84
N GLY A 71 0.60 0.60 -14.00
CA GLY A 71 -0.21 -0.54 -14.43
C GLY A 71 -1.59 -0.12 -14.94
N GLU A 72 -2.22 0.82 -14.26
CA GLU A 72 -3.52 1.37 -14.69
C GLU A 72 -3.41 1.97 -16.10
N ARG A 73 -2.35 2.72 -16.35
CA ARG A 73 -2.12 3.32 -17.68
C ARG A 73 -1.92 2.26 -18.77
N HIS A 74 -1.19 1.19 -18.47
CA HIS A 74 -1.02 0.08 -19.42
C HIS A 74 -2.35 -0.60 -19.73
N ALA A 75 -3.14 -0.90 -18.69
CA ALA A 75 -4.44 -1.53 -18.87
C ALA A 75 -5.39 -0.64 -19.67
N SER A 76 -5.41 0.66 -19.37
CA SER A 76 -6.21 1.66 -20.07
C SER A 76 -5.84 1.80 -21.54
N ALA A 77 -4.56 1.60 -21.86
CA ALA A 77 -4.06 1.65 -23.24
C ALA A 77 -4.27 0.33 -24.01
N GLY A 78 -4.99 -0.62 -23.42
CA GLY A 78 -5.21 -1.93 -24.04
C GLY A 78 -4.02 -2.86 -23.99
N LYS A 79 -3.12 -2.63 -23.02
CA LYS A 79 -1.89 -3.43 -22.84
C LYS A 79 -1.83 -4.07 -21.44
N PRO A 80 -2.85 -4.85 -21.05
CA PRO A 80 -2.86 -5.44 -19.71
C PRO A 80 -1.71 -6.41 -19.46
N ARG A 81 -1.13 -6.99 -20.52
CA ARG A 81 -0.01 -7.93 -20.40
C ARG A 81 1.29 -7.23 -20.02
N ASP A 82 1.37 -5.91 -20.18
CA ASP A 82 2.52 -5.13 -19.75
C ASP A 82 2.52 -4.87 -18.24
N VAL A 83 1.42 -5.18 -17.56
CA VAL A 83 1.33 -5.07 -16.10
C VAL A 83 2.02 -6.27 -15.45
N CYS A 84 3.05 -6.00 -14.67
CA CYS A 84 3.78 -7.04 -13.94
C CYS A 84 3.19 -7.18 -12.53
N VAL A 85 2.33 -8.18 -12.34
CA VAL A 85 1.67 -8.42 -11.05
C VAL A 85 2.70 -8.77 -9.97
N GLU A 86 3.76 -9.48 -10.33
CA GLU A 86 4.82 -9.83 -9.37
C GLU A 86 5.52 -8.60 -8.79
N ARG A 87 5.76 -7.58 -9.62
CA ARG A 87 6.35 -6.32 -9.14
C ARG A 87 5.41 -5.60 -8.18
N LEU A 88 4.12 -5.61 -8.49
CA LEU A 88 3.10 -5.02 -7.61
C LEU A 88 3.07 -5.73 -6.25
N LEU A 89 3.06 -7.06 -6.25
CA LEU A 89 3.06 -7.85 -5.03
C LEU A 89 4.31 -7.59 -4.20
N ARG A 90 5.46 -7.52 -4.86
CA ARG A 90 6.73 -7.25 -4.17
C ARG A 90 6.75 -5.87 -3.54
N ALA A 91 6.35 -4.85 -4.29
CA ALA A 91 6.33 -3.48 -3.79
C ALA A 91 5.36 -3.34 -2.62
N TYR A 92 4.19 -3.97 -2.70
CA TYR A 92 3.23 -3.98 -1.61
C TYR A 92 3.80 -4.65 -0.37
N SER A 93 4.37 -5.83 -0.53
CA SER A 93 4.95 -6.61 0.58
C SER A 93 6.08 -5.85 1.26
N GLU A 94 6.97 -5.25 0.50
CA GLU A 94 8.07 -4.45 1.04
C GLU A 94 7.56 -3.23 1.80
N SER A 95 6.57 -2.55 1.26
CA SER A 95 5.96 -1.38 1.92
C SER A 95 5.28 -1.78 3.22
N LYS A 96 4.51 -2.85 3.21
CA LYS A 96 3.83 -3.37 4.40
C LYS A 96 4.84 -3.76 5.48
N GLN A 97 5.89 -4.49 5.11
CA GLN A 97 6.91 -4.90 6.05
C GLN A 97 7.63 -3.71 6.66
N ALA A 98 7.99 -2.71 5.85
CA ALA A 98 8.65 -1.52 6.34
C ALA A 98 7.77 -0.75 7.32
N LEU A 99 6.48 -0.63 7.01
CA LEU A 99 5.53 0.05 7.89
C LEU A 99 5.36 -0.69 9.20
N MET A 100 5.12 -2.01 9.14
CA MET A 100 4.94 -2.82 10.34
C MET A 100 6.17 -2.82 11.22
N HIS A 101 7.34 -2.92 10.62
CA HIS A 101 8.61 -2.87 11.35
C HIS A 101 8.78 -1.56 12.11
N ARG A 102 8.47 -0.44 11.45
CA ARG A 102 8.58 0.88 12.08
C ARG A 102 7.57 1.06 13.20
N LEU A 103 6.32 0.64 12.99
CA LEU A 103 5.28 0.73 14.02
C LEU A 103 5.61 -0.14 15.22
N GLU A 104 6.12 -1.34 15.00
CA GLU A 104 6.54 -2.22 16.07
C GLU A 104 7.71 -1.61 16.87
N ALA A 105 8.67 -0.99 16.18
CA ALA A 105 9.79 -0.33 16.83
C ALA A 105 9.32 0.86 17.69
N GLU A 106 8.30 1.58 17.28
CA GLU A 106 7.73 2.67 18.06
C GLU A 106 6.98 2.18 19.30
N LEU A 107 6.25 1.07 19.17
CA LEU A 107 5.48 0.47 20.29
C LEU A 107 6.40 -0.26 21.27
N HIS A 108 7.47 -0.86 20.77
CA HIS A 108 8.43 -1.64 21.55
C HIS A 108 9.85 -1.15 21.28
N PRO A 109 10.20 0.08 21.75
CA PRO A 109 11.50 0.64 21.46
C PRO A 109 12.61 -0.21 22.07
N PRO A 110 13.81 -0.22 21.45
CA PRO A 110 14.96 -0.95 21.98
C PRO A 110 15.27 -0.55 23.42
N ARG A 111 15.75 -1.51 24.20
CA ARG A 111 16.05 -1.29 25.62
C ARG A 111 17.01 -0.10 25.84
N SER A 112 17.98 0.06 24.93
CA SER A 112 18.93 1.15 24.98
C SER A 112 18.28 2.54 24.87
N ALA A 113 17.17 2.64 24.11
CA ALA A 113 16.44 3.90 23.94
C ALA A 113 15.69 4.33 25.20
N ARG A 114 15.40 3.40 26.10
CA ARG A 114 14.65 3.66 27.34
C ARG A 114 15.51 4.24 28.47
N ARG A 115 16.81 4.29 28.29
CA ARG A 115 17.75 4.74 29.30
C ARG A 115 18.07 6.21 29.24
N ALA A 116 17.53 6.89 28.29
CA ALA A 116 17.81 8.33 28.12
C ALA A 116 17.26 9.18 29.26
#